data_c01eaccb7d4b9e4d71e73d4cd500c2ef
#
_entry.id   c01eaccb7d4b9e4d71e73d4cd500c2ef
#
_cell.length_a   1.000
_cell.length_b   1.000
_cell.length_c   1.000
_cell.angle_alpha   90.00
_cell.angle_beta   90.00
_cell.angle_gamma   90.00
#
_symmetry.space_group_name_H-M   'P 1'
#
loop_
_entity.id
_entity.type
_entity.pdbx_description
1 polymer ?
#
loop_
_entity_poly.entity_id
_entity_poly.type
_entity_poly.pdbx_seq_one_letter_code
_entity_poly.pdbx_strand_id
1 'polypeptide(L)'
;MKKWLSILVALLCLTGCAPGEDPTISTPAVTTPTPTETYHDENRVMFSIDAAKGSPFNGGKFEGWGTSLCWFANRIGYSDTLAQKAAELLYNAETGLGMNIARYNIGGGDDPTHHHITRTDSMMPGFWRLDEETGEHIFDGTQDENQRNVLLRAMAQCGSSFIAEAFSNSPPYYMTESGCSSGANSASADNLRPDQVDAFAQYLAQVALYYQEHYGITFQSISPMNEPNTAYWEAFSPKQEGCHVSSGERQSTLLLATQKALEDVGLGDILLAGTDETSTVAAGNSFKKLSDDAKAILDRIDTHSYKIGKMEELQAMAVEHGKNLWMSEVDGDMVLGKNSGEMGAGLWLANKMISDIQSLMPSAWILWQGIDNHISVDGYMGNQDFGMPDLSRGYWGLTVVDHDKQEILLTKKYYAFGQLSRYIRPGYQILTTTDQGILAAYSQEYHRLVIVAVNVEETDVEAGFSLAGFRFDGGTAQIIRTSGKENWAQLPQIPVQSDMLRATLAPYSITTFLVDNITLP
;
A
#
# COMPACT_ATOMS: atom_id res chain seq x y z
N MET A 1 -6.81 -56.86 -30.60
CA MET A 1 -6.08 -56.91 -31.89
C MET A 1 -5.23 -55.62 -31.94
N LYS A 2 -4.05 -55.66 -31.50
CA LYS A 2 -2.70 -55.73 -32.13
C LYS A 2 -2.56 -54.87 -33.40
N LYS A 3 -1.64 -53.87 -33.34
CA LYS A 3 -0.36 -53.66 -34.08
C LYS A 3 0.13 -52.24 -33.80
N TRP A 4 1.20 -52.04 -33.24
CA TRP A 4 2.67 -52.02 -33.32
C TRP A 4 3.20 -51.63 -34.71
N LEU A 5 4.10 -50.64 -34.81
CA LEU A 5 5.40 -50.59 -35.49
C LEU A 5 5.95 -49.14 -35.41
N SER A 6 7.00 -48.87 -34.73
CA SER A 6 8.46 -49.15 -34.88
C SER A 6 9.20 -48.07 -35.70
N ILE A 7 10.02 -47.33 -35.03
CA ILE A 7 11.41 -46.85 -35.16
C ILE A 7 12.05 -46.99 -36.58
N LEU A 8 12.68 -45.89 -37.04
CA LEU A 8 13.88 -46.00 -37.85
C LEU A 8 14.88 -44.87 -37.51
N VAL A 9 16.02 -45.28 -36.97
CA VAL A 9 17.31 -44.56 -36.82
C VAL A 9 18.05 -44.69 -38.15
N ALA A 10 18.59 -43.62 -38.66
CA ALA A 10 19.62 -43.67 -39.70
C ALA A 10 20.81 -42.77 -39.36
N LEU A 11 21.89 -43.43 -39.06
CA LEU A 11 23.26 -42.93 -38.90
C LEU A 11 23.96 -43.12 -40.27
N LEU A 12 24.65 -42.14 -40.80
CA LEU A 12 25.77 -42.32 -41.79
C LEU A 12 26.48 -40.98 -41.94
N CYS A 13 27.62 -40.90 -41.45
CA CYS A 13 29.01 -41.14 -41.97
C CYS A 13 29.67 -39.88 -42.49
N LEU A 14 30.78 -39.66 -41.87
CA LEU A 14 31.91 -38.75 -42.15
C LEU A 14 32.45 -38.90 -43.58
N THR A 15 32.72 -37.79 -44.24
CA THR A 15 33.90 -37.67 -45.13
C THR A 15 34.49 -36.27 -44.97
N GLY A 16 35.77 -36.23 -44.87
CA GLY A 16 36.56 -35.10 -44.45
C GLY A 16 37.13 -34.24 -45.57
N CYS A 17 37.89 -33.27 -45.09
CA CYS A 17 38.99 -32.51 -45.70
C CYS A 17 38.67 -31.29 -46.56
N ALA A 18 38.96 -30.12 -46.07
CA ALA A 18 40.23 -29.40 -46.24
C ALA A 18 40.16 -28.01 -45.55
N PRO A 19 41.27 -27.37 -45.19
CA PRO A 19 41.27 -26.16 -44.38
C PRO A 19 40.99 -24.93 -45.28
N GLY A 20 39.88 -24.26 -44.97
CA GLY A 20 39.52 -22.97 -45.56
C GLY A 20 39.66 -21.87 -44.51
N GLU A 21 40.23 -20.81 -44.94
CA GLU A 21 40.68 -19.61 -44.26
C GLU A 21 39.76 -19.08 -43.18
N ASP A 22 40.35 -18.68 -42.06
CA ASP A 22 39.76 -17.95 -40.93
C ASP A 22 39.01 -16.68 -41.41
N PRO A 23 37.71 -16.51 -41.14
CA PRO A 23 37.10 -15.21 -41.31
C PRO A 23 37.54 -14.33 -40.14
N THR A 24 38.38 -13.37 -40.45
CA THR A 24 38.72 -12.26 -39.58
C THR A 24 37.42 -11.64 -39.04
N ILE A 25 37.17 -11.85 -37.73
CA ILE A 25 36.16 -11.13 -37.00
C ILE A 25 36.62 -9.65 -36.94
N SER A 26 36.02 -8.83 -37.79
CA SER A 26 36.15 -7.39 -37.69
C SER A 26 35.44 -6.97 -36.41
N THR A 27 36.20 -6.60 -35.38
CA THR A 27 35.71 -5.82 -34.23
C THR A 27 34.98 -4.59 -34.77
N PRO A 28 33.71 -4.35 -34.35
CA PRO A 28 33.05 -3.10 -34.70
C PRO A 28 33.90 -1.95 -34.15
N ALA A 29 34.22 -1.01 -35.00
CA ALA A 29 34.89 0.23 -34.63
C ALA A 29 34.12 0.87 -33.45
N VAL A 30 34.81 1.11 -32.36
CA VAL A 30 34.32 1.99 -31.30
C VAL A 30 34.12 3.35 -31.93
N THR A 31 32.89 3.68 -32.27
CA THR A 31 32.51 5.02 -32.68
C THR A 31 32.70 5.93 -31.46
N THR A 32 33.71 6.77 -31.54
CA THR A 32 33.90 7.94 -30.67
C THR A 32 32.58 8.69 -30.60
N PRO A 33 32.09 9.08 -29.41
CA PRO A 33 30.87 9.85 -29.31
C PRO A 33 31.04 11.18 -30.03
N THR A 34 30.08 11.49 -30.88
CA THR A 34 29.90 12.75 -31.61
C THR A 34 29.89 13.93 -30.65
N PRO A 35 30.31 15.14 -31.09
CA PRO A 35 30.56 16.26 -30.23
C PRO A 35 29.34 16.71 -29.44
N THR A 36 29.57 17.06 -28.19
CA THR A 36 28.73 17.75 -27.22
C THR A 36 27.65 18.60 -27.87
N GLU A 37 26.41 18.12 -27.89
CA GLU A 37 25.26 19.00 -28.05
C GLU A 37 25.30 20.00 -26.90
N THR A 38 25.42 21.27 -27.21
CA THR A 38 25.24 22.38 -26.26
C THR A 38 23.74 22.41 -25.93
N TYR A 39 23.34 21.79 -24.84
CA TYR A 39 21.97 21.85 -24.34
C TYR A 39 21.71 23.28 -23.84
N HIS A 40 20.76 23.96 -24.46
CA HIS A 40 20.20 25.20 -23.95
C HIS A 40 19.14 24.85 -22.92
N ASP A 41 19.45 25.01 -21.63
CA ASP A 41 18.53 24.70 -20.52
C ASP A 41 17.42 25.77 -20.35
N GLU A 42 17.41 26.81 -21.16
CA GLU A 42 16.49 27.97 -21.07
C GLU A 42 15.00 27.60 -21.23
N ASN A 43 14.68 26.46 -21.85
CA ASN A 43 13.32 25.98 -22.06
C ASN A 43 12.99 24.72 -21.26
N ARG A 44 13.85 24.32 -20.30
CA ARG A 44 13.63 23.13 -19.48
C ARG A 44 13.00 23.46 -18.15
N VAL A 45 12.10 22.59 -17.70
CA VAL A 45 11.64 22.60 -16.30
C VAL A 45 12.74 21.97 -15.45
N MET A 46 13.27 22.75 -14.52
CA MET A 46 14.40 22.36 -13.68
C MET A 46 13.93 21.88 -12.31
N PHE A 47 14.31 20.66 -11.92
CA PHE A 47 14.03 20.05 -10.64
C PHE A 47 15.32 19.92 -9.83
N SER A 48 15.25 20.23 -8.54
CA SER A 48 16.37 20.05 -7.60
C SER A 48 16.02 19.01 -6.55
N ILE A 49 17.00 18.16 -6.22
CA ILE A 49 16.91 17.13 -5.20
C ILE A 49 17.90 17.50 -4.10
N ASP A 50 17.42 17.65 -2.87
CA ASP A 50 18.27 17.95 -1.72
C ASP A 50 18.85 16.67 -1.13
N ALA A 51 20.08 16.36 -1.46
CA ALA A 51 20.79 15.15 -0.99
C ALA A 51 21.02 15.13 0.54
N ALA A 52 20.92 16.29 1.20
CA ALA A 52 21.14 16.41 2.65
C ALA A 52 19.86 16.36 3.48
N LYS A 53 18.70 16.42 2.84
CA LYS A 53 17.40 16.43 3.53
C LYS A 53 16.53 15.28 3.10
N GLY A 54 16.10 14.49 4.09
CA GLY A 54 15.21 13.36 3.92
C GLY A 54 14.19 13.25 5.04
N SER A 55 13.41 12.17 4.99
CA SER A 55 12.43 11.88 6.04
C SER A 55 13.07 11.87 7.43
N PRO A 56 12.47 12.53 8.42
CA PRO A 56 12.96 12.52 9.81
C PRO A 56 12.56 11.24 10.58
N PHE A 57 11.70 10.41 10.00
CA PHE A 57 11.10 9.25 10.66
C PHE A 57 11.90 7.97 10.43
N ASN A 58 11.78 7.00 11.33
CA ASN A 58 12.40 5.68 11.27
C ASN A 58 13.91 5.75 10.91
N GLY A 59 14.65 6.69 11.48
CA GLY A 59 16.07 6.89 11.17
C GLY A 59 16.35 7.26 9.72
N GLY A 60 15.39 7.91 9.04
CA GLY A 60 15.46 8.30 7.63
C GLY A 60 15.14 7.18 6.65
N LYS A 61 14.78 6.00 7.11
CA LYS A 61 14.50 4.82 6.26
C LYS A 61 13.02 4.65 6.01
N PHE A 62 12.65 4.55 4.76
CA PHE A 62 11.29 4.22 4.34
C PHE A 62 10.98 2.75 4.71
N GLU A 63 9.89 2.51 5.43
CA GLU A 63 9.47 1.17 5.85
C GLU A 63 8.79 0.42 4.71
N GLY A 64 8.10 1.14 3.82
CA GLY A 64 7.57 0.53 2.61
C GLY A 64 6.20 1.01 2.18
N TRP A 65 5.66 0.23 1.26
CA TRP A 65 4.36 0.39 0.64
C TRP A 65 3.43 -0.70 1.12
N GLY A 66 2.18 -0.35 1.35
CA GLY A 66 1.21 -1.33 1.80
C GLY A 66 -0.17 -1.17 1.21
N THR A 67 -1.03 -2.11 1.59
CA THR A 67 -2.46 -2.01 1.37
C THR A 67 -3.22 -2.57 2.57
N SER A 68 -4.36 -1.96 2.91
CA SER A 68 -5.32 -2.62 3.77
C SER A 68 -5.83 -3.89 3.09
N LEU A 69 -6.02 -4.93 3.85
CA LEU A 69 -6.65 -6.19 3.39
C LEU A 69 -8.18 -6.05 3.38
N CYS A 70 -8.72 -5.08 4.10
CA CYS A 70 -10.11 -4.67 3.96
C CYS A 70 -10.37 -4.10 2.54
N TRP A 71 -11.35 -4.50 1.87
CA TRP A 71 -12.26 -5.58 2.28
C TRP A 71 -12.03 -6.78 1.39
N PHE A 72 -11.18 -6.61 0.37
CA PHE A 72 -11.02 -7.58 -0.70
C PHE A 72 -10.56 -8.95 -0.20
N ALA A 73 -9.71 -8.98 0.81
CA ALA A 73 -9.16 -10.24 1.31
C ALA A 73 -10.26 -11.13 1.90
N ASN A 74 -11.25 -10.54 2.60
CA ASN A 74 -12.42 -11.26 3.06
C ASN A 74 -13.22 -11.86 1.87
N ARG A 75 -13.38 -11.08 0.77
CA ARG A 75 -14.18 -11.53 -0.38
C ARG A 75 -13.47 -12.56 -1.27
N ILE A 76 -12.14 -12.49 -1.41
CA ILE A 76 -11.39 -13.40 -2.31
C ILE A 76 -10.77 -14.61 -1.60
N GLY A 77 -10.60 -14.54 -0.27
CA GLY A 77 -9.80 -15.51 0.48
C GLY A 77 -10.39 -16.92 0.54
N TYR A 78 -11.65 -17.12 0.16
CA TYR A 78 -12.26 -18.45 -0.01
C TYR A 78 -11.58 -19.24 -1.14
N SER A 79 -10.91 -18.57 -2.07
CA SER A 79 -10.24 -19.16 -3.22
C SER A 79 -8.72 -19.08 -3.07
N ASP A 80 -8.07 -20.22 -2.90
CA ASP A 80 -6.61 -20.31 -2.90
C ASP A 80 -5.98 -19.73 -4.15
N THR A 81 -6.64 -19.89 -5.30
CA THR A 81 -6.18 -19.36 -6.58
C THR A 81 -6.18 -17.83 -6.58
N LEU A 82 -7.27 -17.19 -6.15
CA LEU A 82 -7.37 -15.72 -6.11
C LEU A 82 -6.46 -15.14 -5.03
N ALA A 83 -6.42 -15.76 -3.85
CA ALA A 83 -5.56 -15.32 -2.75
C ALA A 83 -4.07 -15.38 -3.16
N GLN A 84 -3.65 -16.45 -3.85
CA GLN A 84 -2.28 -16.58 -4.35
C GLN A 84 -1.96 -15.52 -5.43
N LYS A 85 -2.85 -15.35 -6.41
CA LYS A 85 -2.68 -14.32 -7.44
C LYS A 85 -2.63 -12.91 -6.86
N ALA A 86 -3.48 -12.60 -5.88
CA ALA A 86 -3.46 -11.32 -5.20
C ALA A 86 -2.12 -11.08 -4.47
N ALA A 87 -1.64 -12.08 -3.74
CA ALA A 87 -0.36 -11.99 -3.04
C ALA A 87 0.81 -11.80 -4.03
N GLU A 88 0.83 -12.53 -5.14
CA GLU A 88 1.86 -12.37 -6.19
C GLU A 88 1.82 -10.97 -6.82
N LEU A 89 0.64 -10.49 -7.20
CA LEU A 89 0.50 -9.19 -7.85
C LEU A 89 0.84 -8.03 -6.92
N LEU A 90 0.44 -8.09 -5.66
CA LEU A 90 0.61 -6.98 -4.74
C LEU A 90 1.97 -7.03 -4.01
N TYR A 91 2.41 -8.20 -3.58
CA TYR A 91 3.53 -8.33 -2.64
C TYR A 91 4.82 -8.88 -3.24
N ASN A 92 4.78 -9.59 -4.37
CA ASN A 92 6.02 -10.09 -4.97
C ASN A 92 6.90 -8.93 -5.46
N ALA A 93 8.17 -8.90 -5.01
CA ALA A 93 9.08 -7.80 -5.28
C ALA A 93 9.63 -7.78 -6.72
N GLU A 94 9.63 -8.92 -7.41
CA GLU A 94 10.19 -9.06 -8.76
C GLU A 94 9.12 -8.89 -9.84
N THR A 95 7.99 -9.58 -9.68
CA THR A 95 6.94 -9.66 -10.69
C THR A 95 5.73 -8.79 -10.40
N GLY A 96 5.46 -8.50 -9.13
CA GLY A 96 4.34 -7.71 -8.65
C GLY A 96 4.71 -6.26 -8.32
N LEU A 97 3.89 -5.64 -7.47
CA LEU A 97 4.13 -4.27 -6.98
C LEU A 97 5.23 -4.19 -5.92
N GLY A 98 5.54 -5.32 -5.28
CA GLY A 98 6.52 -5.38 -4.21
C GLY A 98 6.12 -4.60 -2.96
N MET A 99 4.84 -4.51 -2.65
CA MET A 99 4.39 -4.07 -1.34
C MET A 99 4.95 -5.00 -0.27
N ASN A 100 5.14 -4.50 0.93
CA ASN A 100 5.64 -5.30 2.06
C ASN A 100 4.83 -5.09 3.35
N ILE A 101 3.85 -4.21 3.34
CA ILE A 101 3.00 -3.91 4.49
C ILE A 101 1.58 -4.39 4.22
N ALA A 102 1.03 -5.20 5.12
CA ALA A 102 -0.36 -5.62 5.12
C ALA A 102 -1.07 -5.04 6.35
N ARG A 103 -2.09 -4.21 6.14
CA ARG A 103 -2.93 -3.66 7.21
C ARG A 103 -4.15 -4.55 7.38
N TYR A 104 -4.16 -5.33 8.46
CA TYR A 104 -5.12 -6.38 8.75
C TYR A 104 -6.24 -5.86 9.67
N ASN A 105 -7.50 -5.98 9.24
CA ASN A 105 -8.64 -5.61 10.09
C ASN A 105 -9.02 -6.73 11.04
N ILE A 106 -8.95 -6.48 12.35
CA ILE A 106 -9.58 -7.31 13.35
C ILE A 106 -11.06 -6.92 13.39
N GLY A 107 -11.89 -7.69 12.69
CA GLY A 107 -13.33 -7.43 12.61
C GLY A 107 -14.04 -7.57 13.94
N GLY A 108 -15.05 -6.74 14.19
CA GLY A 108 -15.92 -6.89 15.33
C GLY A 108 -16.96 -8.00 15.12
N GLY A 109 -17.43 -8.14 13.91
CA GLY A 109 -18.60 -8.95 13.59
C GLY A 109 -19.90 -8.34 14.09
N ASP A 110 -21.00 -8.62 13.42
CA ASP A 110 -22.32 -8.09 13.74
C ASP A 110 -23.26 -9.16 14.27
N ASP A 111 -24.41 -8.74 14.80
CA ASP A 111 -25.46 -9.65 15.22
C ASP A 111 -25.88 -10.57 14.04
N PRO A 112 -25.89 -11.89 14.22
CA PRO A 112 -26.26 -12.83 13.16
C PRO A 112 -27.65 -12.61 12.56
N THR A 113 -28.53 -11.89 13.27
CA THR A 113 -29.87 -11.53 12.79
C THR A 113 -29.90 -10.26 11.97
N HIS A 114 -28.81 -9.48 11.95
CA HIS A 114 -28.65 -8.30 11.15
C HIS A 114 -28.18 -8.66 9.73
N HIS A 115 -28.85 -8.09 8.73
CA HIS A 115 -28.51 -8.29 7.32
C HIS A 115 -28.41 -6.96 6.58
N HIS A 116 -27.97 -5.91 7.28
CA HIS A 116 -27.94 -4.56 6.71
C HIS A 116 -26.69 -4.29 5.88
N ILE A 117 -25.54 -4.89 6.18
CA ILE A 117 -24.34 -4.74 5.37
C ILE A 117 -24.52 -5.53 4.08
N THR A 118 -24.63 -4.82 2.96
CA THR A 118 -24.91 -5.42 1.64
C THR A 118 -23.71 -5.37 0.67
N ARG A 119 -22.65 -4.67 1.04
CA ARG A 119 -21.40 -4.69 0.29
C ARG A 119 -20.71 -6.03 0.49
N THR A 120 -20.48 -6.77 -0.60
CA THR A 120 -20.08 -8.18 -0.56
C THR A 120 -18.71 -8.44 0.06
N ASP A 121 -17.80 -7.49 0.01
CA ASP A 121 -16.44 -7.61 0.56
C ASP A 121 -16.34 -7.13 2.02
N SER A 122 -17.27 -6.32 2.52
CA SER A 122 -17.18 -5.67 3.84
C SER A 122 -17.96 -6.35 4.97
N MET A 123 -18.52 -7.53 4.73
CA MET A 123 -19.17 -8.34 5.77
C MET A 123 -18.10 -9.10 6.59
N MET A 124 -17.41 -8.38 7.48
CA MET A 124 -16.32 -8.95 8.26
C MET A 124 -16.80 -9.82 9.41
N PRO A 125 -16.21 -11.00 9.62
CA PRO A 125 -16.47 -11.80 10.82
C PRO A 125 -15.79 -11.20 12.05
N GLY A 126 -16.37 -11.45 13.22
CA GLY A 126 -15.69 -11.23 14.51
C GLY A 126 -15.02 -12.53 14.99
N PHE A 127 -14.07 -12.40 15.92
CA PHE A 127 -13.37 -13.53 16.55
C PHE A 127 -14.11 -14.05 17.77
N TRP A 128 -15.37 -14.38 17.59
CA TRP A 128 -16.25 -14.92 18.62
C TRP A 128 -17.29 -15.85 17.99
N ARG A 129 -17.82 -16.71 18.81
CA ARG A 129 -19.03 -17.49 18.52
C ARG A 129 -20.04 -17.32 19.64
N LEU A 130 -21.29 -17.31 19.28
CA LEU A 130 -22.37 -17.33 20.28
C LEU A 130 -22.56 -18.76 20.78
N ASP A 131 -22.53 -18.94 22.09
CA ASP A 131 -22.95 -20.18 22.71
C ASP A 131 -24.48 -20.16 22.84
N GLU A 132 -25.18 -21.03 22.09
CA GLU A 132 -26.64 -21.06 22.01
C GLU A 132 -27.29 -21.51 23.32
N GLU A 133 -26.57 -22.27 24.17
CA GLU A 133 -27.11 -22.78 25.43
C GLU A 133 -27.02 -21.73 26.56
N THR A 134 -25.93 -21.01 26.61
CA THR A 134 -25.66 -20.01 27.67
C THR A 134 -25.96 -18.58 27.24
N GLY A 135 -25.99 -18.30 25.94
CA GLY A 135 -26.08 -16.95 25.38
C GLY A 135 -24.80 -16.14 25.53
N GLU A 136 -23.68 -16.78 25.87
CA GLU A 136 -22.38 -16.12 26.02
C GLU A 136 -21.64 -16.03 24.69
N HIS A 137 -20.87 -14.95 24.51
CA HIS A 137 -19.95 -14.77 23.40
C HIS A 137 -18.59 -15.33 23.79
N ILE A 138 -18.16 -16.38 23.10
CA ILE A 138 -16.90 -17.09 23.36
C ILE A 138 -15.88 -16.72 22.30
N PHE A 139 -14.66 -16.37 22.71
CA PHE A 139 -13.55 -16.14 21.79
C PHE A 139 -13.28 -17.36 20.92
N ASP A 140 -13.17 -17.15 19.61
CA ASP A 140 -12.85 -18.17 18.61
C ASP A 140 -11.81 -17.64 17.61
N GLY A 141 -10.55 -17.92 17.87
CA GLY A 141 -9.42 -17.46 17.04
C GLY A 141 -9.34 -18.12 15.67
N THR A 142 -10.20 -19.12 15.37
CA THR A 142 -10.25 -19.74 14.03
C THR A 142 -11.06 -18.93 13.02
N GLN A 143 -11.83 -17.96 13.48
CA GLN A 143 -12.62 -17.09 12.61
C GLN A 143 -11.75 -16.30 11.64
N ASP A 144 -12.37 -15.65 10.65
CA ASP A 144 -11.72 -14.83 9.62
C ASP A 144 -10.68 -15.60 8.77
N GLU A 145 -11.05 -16.79 8.33
CA GLU A 145 -10.19 -17.64 7.50
C GLU A 145 -9.82 -16.96 6.16
N ASN A 146 -10.75 -16.24 5.55
CA ASN A 146 -10.56 -15.65 4.24
C ASN A 146 -9.46 -14.56 4.25
N GLN A 147 -9.56 -13.58 5.14
CA GLN A 147 -8.56 -12.53 5.22
C GLN A 147 -7.20 -13.09 5.66
N ARG A 148 -7.20 -14.03 6.60
CA ARG A 148 -5.99 -14.74 7.04
C ARG A 148 -5.31 -15.51 5.90
N ASN A 149 -6.06 -16.16 5.00
CA ASN A 149 -5.50 -16.86 3.84
C ASN A 149 -4.69 -15.91 2.95
N VAL A 150 -5.20 -14.71 2.69
CA VAL A 150 -4.47 -13.68 1.92
C VAL A 150 -3.26 -13.15 2.69
N LEU A 151 -3.39 -12.90 4.00
CA LEU A 151 -2.30 -12.41 4.85
C LEU A 151 -1.11 -13.37 4.88
N LEU A 152 -1.36 -14.67 5.06
CA LEU A 152 -0.30 -15.70 5.05
C LEU A 152 0.44 -15.77 3.71
N ARG A 153 -0.28 -15.62 2.59
CA ARG A 153 0.33 -15.60 1.26
C ARG A 153 1.13 -14.32 1.01
N ALA A 154 0.64 -13.17 1.48
CA ALA A 154 1.38 -11.91 1.43
C ALA A 154 2.70 -12.03 2.22
N MET A 155 2.64 -12.57 3.44
CA MET A 155 3.82 -12.84 4.26
C MET A 155 4.83 -13.75 3.54
N ALA A 156 4.35 -14.81 2.89
CA ALA A 156 5.21 -15.72 2.13
C ALA A 156 5.89 -15.05 0.92
N GLN A 157 5.25 -14.06 0.28
CA GLN A 157 5.86 -13.30 -0.83
C GLN A 157 6.97 -12.34 -0.37
N CYS A 158 6.82 -11.74 0.81
CA CYS A 158 7.73 -10.70 1.31
C CYS A 158 8.92 -11.26 2.11
N GLY A 159 8.77 -12.45 2.71
CA GLY A 159 9.78 -13.01 3.60
C GLY A 159 10.08 -12.09 4.79
N SER A 160 11.35 -11.82 5.04
CA SER A 160 11.81 -11.01 6.20
C SER A 160 11.49 -9.52 6.11
N SER A 161 11.05 -9.01 4.96
CA SER A 161 10.65 -7.61 4.81
C SER A 161 9.19 -7.37 5.14
N PHE A 162 8.43 -8.41 5.45
CA PHE A 162 7.00 -8.32 5.72
C PHE A 162 6.70 -7.57 7.01
N ILE A 163 5.74 -6.66 6.94
CA ILE A 163 5.19 -5.93 8.07
C ILE A 163 3.69 -6.19 8.11
N ALA A 164 3.18 -6.71 9.23
CA ALA A 164 1.76 -6.80 9.49
C ALA A 164 1.37 -5.75 10.52
N GLU A 165 0.41 -4.91 10.19
CA GLU A 165 -0.29 -4.05 11.12
C GLU A 165 -1.69 -4.59 11.38
N ALA A 166 -2.11 -4.66 12.65
CA ALA A 166 -3.49 -4.90 13.00
C ALA A 166 -4.21 -3.58 13.25
N PHE A 167 -5.46 -3.46 12.84
CA PHE A 167 -6.33 -2.36 13.22
C PHE A 167 -7.77 -2.84 13.39
N SER A 168 -8.64 -2.04 13.95
CA SER A 168 -10.05 -2.41 14.09
C SER A 168 -10.98 -1.27 13.68
N ASN A 169 -11.96 -1.58 12.85
CA ASN A 169 -13.03 -0.64 12.46
C ASN A 169 -14.12 -0.56 13.51
N SER A 170 -14.40 -1.65 14.21
CA SER A 170 -15.48 -1.70 15.21
C SER A 170 -15.21 -2.79 16.25
N PRO A 171 -15.56 -2.56 17.51
CA PRO A 171 -15.71 -3.65 18.48
C PRO A 171 -16.84 -4.61 18.06
N PRO A 172 -16.89 -5.83 18.62
CA PRO A 172 -18.04 -6.71 18.50
C PRO A 172 -19.35 -6.01 18.85
N TYR A 173 -20.40 -6.29 18.08
CA TYR A 173 -21.71 -5.61 18.22
C TYR A 173 -22.24 -5.58 19.66
N TYR A 174 -22.04 -6.65 20.42
CA TYR A 174 -22.51 -6.78 21.80
C TYR A 174 -21.73 -5.91 22.80
N MET A 175 -20.61 -5.29 22.38
CA MET A 175 -19.84 -4.32 23.14
C MET A 175 -20.23 -2.86 22.79
N THR A 176 -21.17 -2.67 21.87
CA THR A 176 -21.57 -1.34 21.37
C THR A 176 -22.84 -0.82 22.04
N GLU A 177 -23.00 0.49 22.06
CA GLU A 177 -24.22 1.16 22.54
C GLU A 177 -25.44 0.91 21.66
N SER A 178 -25.22 0.79 20.35
CA SER A 178 -26.29 0.56 19.38
C SER A 178 -26.67 -0.92 19.22
N GLY A 179 -25.83 -1.85 19.69
CA GLY A 179 -25.97 -3.27 19.37
C GLY A 179 -25.66 -3.58 17.89
N CYS A 180 -24.93 -2.70 17.20
CA CYS A 180 -24.64 -2.81 15.79
C CYS A 180 -23.16 -2.45 15.50
N SER A 181 -22.49 -3.22 14.65
CA SER A 181 -21.08 -2.99 14.32
C SER A 181 -20.85 -1.87 13.31
N SER A 182 -21.87 -1.37 12.62
CA SER A 182 -21.69 -0.31 11.61
C SER A 182 -21.64 1.10 12.17
N GLY A 183 -21.96 1.30 13.47
CA GLY A 183 -21.91 2.60 14.12
C GLY A 183 -22.98 2.82 15.17
N ALA A 184 -23.09 4.06 15.66
CA ALA A 184 -24.03 4.46 16.69
C ALA A 184 -25.38 4.90 16.13
N ASN A 185 -26.41 4.97 16.99
CA ASN A 185 -27.72 5.52 16.62
C ASN A 185 -27.67 7.00 16.18
N SER A 186 -26.61 7.70 16.57
CA SER A 186 -26.23 9.01 16.03
C SER A 186 -24.79 8.92 15.59
N ALA A 187 -24.51 9.21 14.33
CA ALA A 187 -23.20 9.02 13.70
C ALA A 187 -22.03 9.75 14.38
N SER A 188 -22.31 10.72 15.26
CA SER A 188 -21.33 11.47 16.05
C SER A 188 -21.30 11.07 17.53
N ALA A 189 -22.02 10.01 17.92
CA ALA A 189 -21.99 9.49 19.29
C ALA A 189 -21.01 8.33 19.43
N ASP A 190 -20.35 8.22 20.58
CA ASP A 190 -19.50 7.09 20.89
C ASP A 190 -20.30 5.78 20.86
N ASN A 191 -19.79 4.78 20.18
CA ASN A 191 -20.47 3.50 20.06
C ASN A 191 -19.88 2.39 20.94
N LEU A 192 -18.60 2.45 21.25
CA LEU A 192 -18.01 1.54 22.26
C LEU A 192 -18.52 1.92 23.65
N ARG A 193 -19.19 0.97 24.31
CA ARG A 193 -19.69 1.17 25.68
C ARG A 193 -18.53 1.39 26.65
N PRO A 194 -18.66 2.36 27.61
CA PRO A 194 -17.60 2.65 28.59
C PRO A 194 -17.18 1.47 29.44
N ASP A 195 -18.11 0.59 29.79
CA ASP A 195 -17.88 -0.62 30.58
C ASP A 195 -17.29 -1.78 29.76
N GLN A 196 -17.11 -1.62 28.44
CA GLN A 196 -16.57 -2.63 27.54
C GLN A 196 -15.18 -2.29 26.96
N VAL A 197 -14.58 -1.16 27.36
CA VAL A 197 -13.29 -0.73 26.81
C VAL A 197 -12.19 -1.77 27.11
N ASP A 198 -12.10 -2.24 28.37
CA ASP A 198 -11.12 -3.26 28.74
C ASP A 198 -11.37 -4.60 28.04
N ALA A 199 -12.64 -5.00 27.90
CA ALA A 199 -13.00 -6.24 27.19
C ALA A 199 -12.65 -6.16 25.70
N PHE A 200 -12.85 -5.01 25.07
CA PHE A 200 -12.47 -4.80 23.67
C PHE A 200 -10.94 -4.79 23.49
N ALA A 201 -10.20 -4.15 24.38
CA ALA A 201 -8.74 -4.19 24.39
C ALA A 201 -8.20 -5.63 24.53
N GLN A 202 -8.79 -6.41 25.45
CA GLN A 202 -8.46 -7.83 25.62
C GLN A 202 -8.79 -8.65 24.36
N TYR A 203 -9.91 -8.38 23.70
CA TYR A 203 -10.28 -9.01 22.44
C TYR A 203 -9.22 -8.81 21.38
N LEU A 204 -8.74 -7.58 21.18
CA LEU A 204 -7.67 -7.26 20.22
C LEU A 204 -6.36 -7.98 20.57
N ALA A 205 -5.96 -7.95 21.85
CA ALA A 205 -4.75 -8.62 22.32
C ALA A 205 -4.83 -10.16 22.17
N GLN A 206 -5.99 -10.76 22.43
CA GLN A 206 -6.21 -12.20 22.22
C GLN A 206 -6.11 -12.61 20.76
N VAL A 207 -6.64 -11.80 19.81
CA VAL A 207 -6.48 -12.07 18.38
C VAL A 207 -5.01 -12.00 17.99
N ALA A 208 -4.29 -10.98 18.44
CA ALA A 208 -2.86 -10.84 18.13
C ALA A 208 -2.05 -12.02 18.68
N LEU A 209 -2.30 -12.44 19.92
CA LEU A 209 -1.66 -13.59 20.54
C LEU A 209 -1.97 -14.89 19.78
N TYR A 210 -3.24 -15.11 19.44
CA TYR A 210 -3.66 -16.31 18.70
C TYR A 210 -2.99 -16.39 17.34
N TYR A 211 -2.86 -15.26 16.62
CA TYR A 211 -2.19 -15.20 15.33
C TYR A 211 -0.71 -15.51 15.43
N GLN A 212 -0.05 -15.00 16.47
CA GLN A 212 1.36 -15.32 16.71
C GLN A 212 1.57 -16.80 17.04
N GLU A 213 0.78 -17.37 17.94
CA GLU A 213 0.94 -18.75 18.42
C GLU A 213 0.55 -19.80 17.36
N HIS A 214 -0.51 -19.55 16.59
CA HIS A 214 -1.11 -20.56 15.71
C HIS A 214 -0.73 -20.39 14.25
N TYR A 215 -0.41 -19.15 13.81
CA TYR A 215 -0.12 -18.88 12.39
C TYR A 215 1.27 -18.29 12.18
N GLY A 216 2.03 -18.02 13.24
CA GLY A 216 3.37 -17.41 13.15
C GLY A 216 3.35 -15.97 12.62
N ILE A 217 2.19 -15.30 12.75
CA ILE A 217 2.03 -13.90 12.34
C ILE A 217 2.21 -13.02 13.58
N THR A 218 3.31 -12.26 13.63
CA THR A 218 3.52 -11.23 14.64
C THR A 218 3.15 -9.88 14.05
N PHE A 219 2.14 -9.23 14.60
CA PHE A 219 1.83 -7.86 14.24
C PHE A 219 2.92 -6.93 14.76
N GLN A 220 3.47 -6.09 13.89
CA GLN A 220 4.44 -5.07 14.30
C GLN A 220 3.77 -3.96 15.11
N SER A 221 2.54 -3.62 14.74
CA SER A 221 1.77 -2.55 15.37
C SER A 221 0.29 -2.88 15.41
N ILE A 222 -0.42 -2.19 16.30
CA ILE A 222 -1.87 -2.24 16.42
C ILE A 222 -2.47 -0.84 16.57
N SER A 223 -3.53 -0.56 15.79
CA SER A 223 -4.40 0.62 15.94
C SER A 223 -5.78 0.16 16.40
N PRO A 224 -6.22 0.47 17.64
CA PRO A 224 -7.49 -0.03 18.17
C PRO A 224 -8.72 0.69 17.62
N MET A 225 -8.54 1.61 16.70
CA MET A 225 -9.61 2.42 16.11
C MET A 225 -9.26 2.81 14.67
N ASN A 226 -10.29 3.11 13.88
CA ASN A 226 -10.16 3.62 12.51
C ASN A 226 -11.14 4.76 12.29
N GLU A 227 -10.66 5.92 11.82
CA GLU A 227 -11.45 7.13 11.58
C GLU A 227 -12.38 7.49 12.76
N PRO A 228 -11.88 7.46 14.01
CA PRO A 228 -12.74 7.42 15.19
C PRO A 228 -13.55 8.70 15.40
N ASN A 229 -13.02 9.87 15.04
CA ASN A 229 -13.69 11.15 15.30
C ASN A 229 -14.40 11.70 14.05
N THR A 230 -15.09 10.81 13.32
CA THR A 230 -15.91 11.17 12.18
C THR A 230 -17.41 11.08 12.53
N ALA A 231 -18.25 11.75 11.75
CA ALA A 231 -19.69 11.80 11.99
C ALA A 231 -20.45 11.07 10.86
N TYR A 232 -20.03 9.87 10.50
CA TYR A 232 -20.70 9.05 9.48
C TYR A 232 -20.82 7.56 9.85
N TRP A 233 -20.32 7.13 11.02
CA TRP A 233 -20.54 5.77 11.53
C TRP A 233 -21.93 5.64 12.13
N GLU A 234 -22.89 5.24 11.31
CA GLU A 234 -24.30 5.15 11.67
C GLU A 234 -24.76 3.70 11.75
N ALA A 235 -25.53 3.39 12.79
CA ALA A 235 -26.09 2.06 12.99
C ALA A 235 -26.94 1.63 11.78
N PHE A 236 -26.87 0.37 11.43
CA PHE A 236 -27.55 -0.24 10.30
C PHE A 236 -27.17 0.35 8.93
N SER A 237 -26.02 0.99 8.81
CA SER A 237 -25.45 1.39 7.53
C SER A 237 -25.20 0.17 6.64
N PRO A 238 -25.58 0.20 5.35
CA PRO A 238 -25.35 -0.94 4.45
C PRO A 238 -23.91 -1.07 3.96
N LYS A 239 -23.03 -0.18 4.39
CA LYS A 239 -21.70 -0.03 3.80
C LYS A 239 -20.65 -0.96 4.44
N GLN A 240 -20.48 -0.88 5.76
CA GLN A 240 -19.38 -1.52 6.47
C GLN A 240 -19.50 -1.38 7.99
N GLU A 241 -18.67 -2.06 8.73
CA GLU A 241 -18.45 -1.79 10.16
C GLU A 241 -17.72 -0.47 10.38
N GLY A 242 -17.90 0.14 11.55
CA GLY A 242 -17.27 1.38 11.98
C GLY A 242 -17.70 1.82 13.36
N CYS A 243 -16.85 2.57 14.06
CA CYS A 243 -17.11 2.99 15.44
C CYS A 243 -16.62 4.42 15.69
N HIS A 244 -17.53 5.30 16.08
CA HIS A 244 -17.13 6.62 16.59
C HIS A 244 -16.55 6.48 18.01
N VAL A 245 -15.37 7.08 18.22
CA VAL A 245 -14.70 7.24 19.50
C VAL A 245 -14.23 8.69 19.60
N SER A 246 -14.89 9.47 20.45
CA SER A 246 -14.62 10.90 20.59
C SER A 246 -13.15 11.19 20.95
N SER A 247 -12.58 12.20 20.28
CA SER A 247 -11.20 12.62 20.55
C SER A 247 -10.99 13.11 21.98
N GLY A 248 -9.82 12.84 22.55
CA GLY A 248 -9.45 13.20 23.91
C GLY A 248 -9.59 12.03 24.88
N GLU A 249 -10.41 12.15 25.91
CA GLU A 249 -10.50 11.14 26.99
C GLU A 249 -10.87 9.74 26.48
N ARG A 250 -11.85 9.63 25.58
CA ARG A 250 -12.31 8.33 25.07
C ARG A 250 -11.22 7.60 24.28
N GLN A 251 -10.56 8.29 23.35
CA GLN A 251 -9.43 7.72 22.62
C GLN A 251 -8.27 7.39 23.54
N SER A 252 -7.95 8.27 24.51
CA SER A 252 -6.88 8.03 25.50
C SER A 252 -7.13 6.77 26.32
N THR A 253 -8.37 6.60 26.81
CA THR A 253 -8.75 5.42 27.62
C THR A 253 -8.61 4.14 26.81
N LEU A 254 -9.03 4.13 25.53
CA LEU A 254 -8.91 2.95 24.66
C LEU A 254 -7.44 2.61 24.38
N LEU A 255 -6.60 3.60 24.08
CA LEU A 255 -5.15 3.41 23.84
C LEU A 255 -4.46 2.80 25.09
N LEU A 256 -4.71 3.37 26.28
CA LEU A 256 -4.13 2.87 27.53
C LEU A 256 -4.61 1.45 27.87
N ALA A 257 -5.89 1.15 27.65
CA ALA A 257 -6.42 -0.19 27.84
C ALA A 257 -5.81 -1.20 26.86
N THR A 258 -5.60 -0.80 25.58
CA THR A 258 -4.99 -1.66 24.57
C THR A 258 -3.54 -1.98 24.91
N GLN A 259 -2.73 -0.98 25.31
CA GLN A 259 -1.36 -1.19 25.75
C GLN A 259 -1.32 -2.18 26.91
N LYS A 260 -2.14 -1.95 27.92
CA LYS A 260 -2.22 -2.85 29.08
C LYS A 260 -2.61 -4.27 28.69
N ALA A 261 -3.60 -4.45 27.82
CA ALA A 261 -4.05 -5.77 27.39
C ALA A 261 -2.95 -6.52 26.62
N LEU A 262 -2.16 -5.84 25.79
CA LEU A 262 -1.00 -6.41 25.11
C LEU A 262 0.08 -6.85 26.11
N GLU A 263 0.38 -6.02 27.10
CA GLU A 263 1.34 -6.35 28.17
C GLU A 263 0.88 -7.56 28.98
N ASP A 264 -0.42 -7.63 29.35
CA ASP A 264 -1.00 -8.71 30.14
C ASP A 264 -0.89 -10.09 29.45
N VAL A 265 -0.84 -10.11 28.09
CA VAL A 265 -0.65 -11.35 27.31
C VAL A 265 0.79 -11.56 26.82
N GLY A 266 1.74 -10.71 27.24
CA GLY A 266 3.15 -10.83 26.87
C GLY A 266 3.52 -10.29 25.48
N LEU A 267 2.67 -9.43 24.91
CA LEU A 267 2.85 -8.78 23.60
C LEU A 267 3.16 -7.28 23.71
N GLY A 268 3.71 -6.82 24.85
CA GLY A 268 4.01 -5.41 25.10
C GLY A 268 5.02 -4.78 24.14
N ASP A 269 5.70 -5.56 23.30
CA ASP A 269 6.60 -5.08 22.25
C ASP A 269 5.88 -4.71 20.94
N ILE A 270 4.58 -4.99 20.81
CA ILE A 270 3.77 -4.54 19.68
C ILE A 270 3.58 -3.02 19.79
N LEU A 271 3.97 -2.30 18.75
CA LEU A 271 3.88 -0.84 18.70
C LEU A 271 2.41 -0.39 18.72
N LEU A 272 2.11 0.61 19.53
CA LEU A 272 0.77 1.20 19.55
C LEU A 272 0.69 2.33 18.54
N ALA A 273 -0.26 2.25 17.60
CA ALA A 273 -0.52 3.23 16.55
C ALA A 273 -1.87 3.96 16.81
N GLY A 274 -1.97 5.17 16.37
CA GLY A 274 -3.15 6.05 16.43
C GLY A 274 -2.74 7.45 15.91
N THR A 275 -3.59 8.39 15.78
CA THR A 275 -5.03 8.44 16.03
C THR A 275 -5.87 7.89 14.88
N ASP A 276 -5.25 7.62 13.75
CA ASP A 276 -5.81 6.96 12.57
C ASP A 276 -7.07 7.64 12.01
N GLU A 277 -7.00 8.95 11.96
CA GLU A 277 -8.13 9.82 11.57
C GLU A 277 -8.19 10.03 10.06
N THR A 278 -9.38 10.30 9.54
CA THR A 278 -9.69 10.51 8.11
C THR A 278 -8.78 11.52 7.40
N SER A 279 -8.18 12.45 8.14
CA SER A 279 -7.38 13.53 7.58
C SER A 279 -6.26 13.96 8.50
N THR A 280 -5.21 14.53 7.92
CA THR A 280 -4.06 15.09 8.63
C THR A 280 -4.43 16.16 9.66
N VAL A 281 -5.46 16.97 9.36
CA VAL A 281 -5.98 17.97 10.31
C VAL A 281 -6.68 17.31 11.49
N ALA A 282 -7.48 16.29 11.25
CA ALA A 282 -8.17 15.55 12.30
C ALA A 282 -7.15 14.78 13.17
N ALA A 283 -6.17 14.12 12.57
CA ALA A 283 -5.11 13.41 13.27
C ALA A 283 -4.35 14.31 14.23
N GLY A 284 -3.89 15.47 13.76
CA GLY A 284 -3.21 16.44 14.61
C GLY A 284 -4.11 17.01 15.73
N ASN A 285 -5.40 17.24 15.46
CA ASN A 285 -6.34 17.71 16.48
C ASN A 285 -6.64 16.65 17.54
N SER A 286 -6.82 15.39 17.14
CA SER A 286 -7.05 14.27 18.05
C SER A 286 -5.81 13.99 18.90
N PHE A 287 -4.62 13.96 18.30
CA PHE A 287 -3.36 13.78 19.03
C PHE A 287 -3.16 14.87 20.10
N LYS A 288 -3.42 16.14 19.78
CA LYS A 288 -3.32 17.25 20.77
C LYS A 288 -4.18 17.03 22.00
N LYS A 289 -5.36 16.41 21.83
CA LYS A 289 -6.34 16.18 22.91
C LYS A 289 -6.09 14.90 23.72
N LEU A 290 -5.21 14.01 23.27
CA LEU A 290 -4.83 12.84 24.06
C LEU A 290 -4.26 13.27 25.40
N SER A 291 -4.47 12.46 26.44
CA SER A 291 -3.80 12.62 27.72
C SER A 291 -2.29 12.47 27.58
N ASP A 292 -1.52 13.01 28.51
CA ASP A 292 -0.06 12.91 28.47
C ASP A 292 0.40 11.45 28.56
N ASP A 293 -0.30 10.62 29.36
CA ASP A 293 -0.01 9.19 29.47
C ASP A 293 -0.27 8.47 28.12
N ALA A 294 -1.39 8.76 27.44
CA ALA A 294 -1.68 8.17 26.12
C ALA A 294 -0.67 8.63 25.05
N LYS A 295 -0.26 9.91 25.07
CA LYS A 295 0.83 10.38 24.19
C LYS A 295 2.14 9.68 24.47
N ALA A 296 2.46 9.41 25.74
CA ALA A 296 3.71 8.77 26.13
C ALA A 296 3.83 7.36 25.57
N ILE A 297 2.77 6.56 25.65
CA ILE A 297 2.77 5.16 25.19
C ILE A 297 2.55 4.99 23.68
N LEU A 298 2.03 6.00 22.99
CA LEU A 298 1.83 5.92 21.54
C LEU A 298 3.19 5.91 20.84
N ASP A 299 3.46 4.95 19.96
CA ASP A 299 4.72 4.84 19.21
C ASP A 299 4.67 5.58 17.89
N ARG A 300 3.51 5.57 17.25
CA ARG A 300 3.32 6.09 15.90
C ARG A 300 2.02 6.85 15.74
N ILE A 301 2.08 7.96 15.03
CA ILE A 301 0.89 8.67 14.57
C ILE A 301 0.52 8.10 13.19
N ASP A 302 -0.70 7.59 13.09
CA ASP A 302 -1.31 7.18 11.84
C ASP A 302 -2.32 8.24 11.38
N THR A 303 -2.33 8.50 10.07
CA THR A 303 -3.24 9.47 9.46
C THR A 303 -3.66 9.03 8.09
N HIS A 304 -4.93 9.27 7.76
CA HIS A 304 -5.39 9.18 6.38
C HIS A 304 -5.18 10.51 5.66
N SER A 305 -5.21 10.48 4.34
CA SER A 305 -5.04 11.68 3.52
C SER A 305 -6.21 11.95 2.55
N TYR A 306 -7.43 11.53 2.91
CA TYR A 306 -8.64 11.82 2.14
C TYR A 306 -8.93 13.32 2.04
N LYS A 307 -8.60 14.07 3.10
CA LYS A 307 -8.60 15.52 3.08
C LYS A 307 -7.23 16.00 3.56
N ILE A 308 -6.57 16.72 2.70
CA ILE A 308 -5.24 17.27 2.97
C ILE A 308 -5.35 18.66 3.60
N GLY A 309 -4.46 18.95 4.52
CA GLY A 309 -4.29 20.24 5.16
C GLY A 309 -3.35 20.10 6.36
N LYS A 310 -2.53 21.09 6.60
CA LYS A 310 -1.61 21.14 7.74
C LYS A 310 -0.67 19.92 7.85
N MET A 311 -0.25 19.38 6.71
CA MET A 311 0.61 18.19 6.67
C MET A 311 1.96 18.47 7.34
N GLU A 312 2.56 19.61 7.06
CA GLU A 312 3.80 20.04 7.71
C GLU A 312 3.64 20.26 9.23
N GLU A 313 2.46 20.76 9.67
CA GLU A 313 2.18 20.89 11.11
C GLU A 313 2.09 19.50 11.79
N LEU A 314 1.50 18.51 11.13
CA LEU A 314 1.42 17.15 11.64
C LEU A 314 2.81 16.49 11.68
N GLN A 315 3.60 16.65 10.62
CA GLN A 315 4.99 16.20 10.57
C GLN A 315 5.82 16.80 11.72
N ALA A 316 5.78 18.13 11.87
CA ALA A 316 6.50 18.82 12.93
C ALA A 316 6.08 18.34 14.33
N MET A 317 4.78 18.08 14.54
CA MET A 317 4.24 17.54 15.77
C MET A 317 4.76 16.13 16.06
N ALA A 318 4.77 15.25 15.07
CA ALA A 318 5.31 13.90 15.22
C ALA A 318 6.80 13.94 15.61
N VAL A 319 7.59 14.81 14.96
CA VAL A 319 9.00 15.03 15.28
C VAL A 319 9.18 15.58 16.69
N GLU A 320 8.40 16.60 17.08
CA GLU A 320 8.46 17.23 18.40
C GLU A 320 8.21 16.21 19.53
N HIS A 321 7.26 15.28 19.31
CA HIS A 321 6.91 14.25 20.29
C HIS A 321 7.71 12.94 20.13
N GLY A 322 8.66 12.88 19.20
CA GLY A 322 9.48 11.69 18.95
C GLY A 322 8.68 10.49 18.44
N LYS A 323 7.57 10.73 17.74
CA LYS A 323 6.69 9.69 17.19
C LYS A 323 7.03 9.41 15.73
N ASN A 324 6.92 8.12 15.33
CA ASN A 324 6.93 7.77 13.92
C ASN A 324 5.65 8.27 13.24
N LEU A 325 5.62 8.33 11.91
CA LEU A 325 4.47 8.82 11.15
C LEU A 325 4.22 7.91 9.94
N TRP A 326 3.02 7.37 9.83
CA TRP A 326 2.53 6.70 8.64
C TRP A 326 1.38 7.47 7.98
N MET A 327 1.37 7.47 6.67
CA MET A 327 0.15 7.71 5.91
C MET A 327 -0.54 6.33 5.77
N SER A 328 -1.45 6.05 6.71
CA SER A 328 -1.98 4.71 6.97
C SER A 328 -3.14 4.32 6.06
N GLU A 329 -3.76 5.30 5.38
CA GLU A 329 -4.86 5.00 4.46
C GLU A 329 -5.19 6.15 3.51
N VAL A 330 -5.39 5.80 2.24
CA VAL A 330 -6.12 6.60 1.25
C VAL A 330 -6.54 5.71 0.09
N ASP A 331 -7.66 6.02 -0.53
CA ASP A 331 -8.09 5.34 -1.75
C ASP A 331 -7.32 5.80 -3.00
N GLY A 332 -7.47 5.07 -4.08
CA GLY A 332 -6.76 5.29 -5.34
C GLY A 332 -7.55 6.04 -6.39
N ASP A 333 -8.71 6.64 -6.08
CA ASP A 333 -9.55 7.17 -7.15
C ASP A 333 -10.47 8.33 -6.77
N MET A 334 -10.40 9.37 -7.61
CA MET A 334 -11.38 10.44 -7.70
C MET A 334 -12.09 10.44 -9.08
N VAL A 335 -11.75 9.49 -9.96
CA VAL A 335 -12.34 9.35 -11.30
C VAL A 335 -13.42 8.28 -11.26
N LEU A 336 -14.64 8.65 -11.61
CA LEU A 336 -15.81 7.77 -11.57
C LEU A 336 -16.06 7.08 -12.92
N GLY A 337 -16.78 5.96 -12.86
CA GLY A 337 -17.25 5.24 -14.02
C GLY A 337 -16.18 4.42 -14.73
N LYS A 338 -16.47 4.06 -15.97
CA LYS A 338 -15.63 3.18 -16.80
C LYS A 338 -14.20 3.70 -17.05
N ASN A 339 -13.94 4.97 -16.81
CA ASN A 339 -12.61 5.57 -16.99
C ASN A 339 -11.74 5.44 -15.72
N SER A 340 -12.26 4.90 -14.63
CA SER A 340 -11.51 4.76 -13.36
C SER A 340 -10.33 3.79 -13.45
N GLY A 341 -10.23 2.99 -14.51
CA GLY A 341 -9.06 2.13 -14.80
C GLY A 341 -8.07 2.71 -15.80
N GLU A 342 -8.34 3.89 -16.36
CA GLU A 342 -7.54 4.50 -17.41
C GLU A 342 -6.38 5.35 -16.86
N MET A 343 -5.54 5.84 -17.78
CA MET A 343 -4.31 6.56 -17.42
C MET A 343 -4.57 7.82 -16.58
N GLY A 344 -5.68 8.51 -16.77
CA GLY A 344 -6.06 9.67 -15.96
C GLY A 344 -6.15 9.36 -14.46
N ALA A 345 -6.78 8.23 -14.11
CA ALA A 345 -6.82 7.74 -12.72
C ALA A 345 -5.43 7.32 -12.22
N GLY A 346 -4.61 6.70 -13.09
CA GLY A 346 -3.22 6.37 -12.76
C GLY A 346 -2.36 7.60 -12.47
N LEU A 347 -2.49 8.66 -13.27
CA LEU A 347 -1.79 9.94 -13.04
C LEU A 347 -2.23 10.59 -11.72
N TRP A 348 -3.54 10.59 -11.44
CA TRP A 348 -4.06 11.10 -10.17
C TRP A 348 -3.44 10.36 -8.98
N LEU A 349 -3.42 9.01 -9.02
CA LEU A 349 -2.86 8.19 -7.94
C LEU A 349 -1.36 8.47 -7.74
N ALA A 350 -0.58 8.52 -8.82
CA ALA A 350 0.85 8.79 -8.72
C ALA A 350 1.12 10.18 -8.11
N ASN A 351 0.39 11.21 -8.55
CA ASN A 351 0.50 12.55 -7.97
C ASN A 351 0.07 12.57 -6.50
N LYS A 352 -0.99 11.83 -6.12
CA LYS A 352 -1.43 11.70 -4.73
C LYS A 352 -0.33 11.10 -3.85
N MET A 353 0.27 9.98 -4.28
CA MET A 353 1.37 9.33 -3.58
C MET A 353 2.58 10.28 -3.42
N ILE A 354 2.98 10.94 -4.50
CA ILE A 354 4.10 11.90 -4.49
C ILE A 354 3.80 13.07 -3.54
N SER A 355 2.62 13.68 -3.64
CA SER A 355 2.23 14.81 -2.81
C SER A 355 2.18 14.46 -1.32
N ASP A 356 1.58 13.32 -0.96
CA ASP A 356 1.53 12.84 0.42
C ASP A 356 2.93 12.63 0.99
N ILE A 357 3.79 11.93 0.22
CA ILE A 357 5.15 11.62 0.66
C ILE A 357 5.98 12.91 0.79
N GLN A 358 5.93 13.81 -0.17
CA GLN A 358 6.68 15.06 -0.11
C GLN A 358 6.25 15.97 1.04
N SER A 359 4.96 15.98 1.38
CA SER A 359 4.41 16.89 2.39
C SER A 359 4.48 16.33 3.81
N LEU A 360 4.27 15.02 3.99
CA LEU A 360 4.32 14.35 5.29
C LEU A 360 5.69 13.76 5.59
N MET A 361 6.46 13.39 4.55
CA MET A 361 7.70 12.61 4.66
C MET A 361 7.52 11.33 5.51
N PRO A 362 6.41 10.58 5.38
CA PRO A 362 6.09 9.48 6.27
C PRO A 362 7.06 8.33 6.08
N SER A 363 7.19 7.47 7.07
CA SER A 363 8.02 6.27 6.92
C SER A 363 7.32 5.15 6.14
N ALA A 364 5.99 5.18 5.99
CA ALA A 364 5.25 4.26 5.12
C ALA A 364 4.03 4.94 4.48
N TRP A 365 3.58 4.38 3.35
CA TRP A 365 2.39 4.81 2.64
C TRP A 365 1.49 3.62 2.31
N ILE A 366 0.23 3.64 2.77
CA ILE A 366 -0.70 2.53 2.69
C ILE A 366 -1.92 2.91 1.85
N LEU A 367 -2.22 2.09 0.85
CA LEU A 367 -3.44 2.20 0.05
C LEU A 367 -4.61 1.59 0.82
N TRP A 368 -5.82 2.18 0.70
CA TRP A 368 -7.03 1.62 1.31
C TRP A 368 -7.21 0.16 0.90
N GLN A 369 -7.25 -0.15 -0.43
CA GLN A 369 -7.26 -1.55 -0.85
C GLN A 369 -6.68 -1.75 -2.26
N GLY A 370 -5.92 -2.85 -2.39
CA GLY A 370 -5.28 -3.21 -3.66
C GLY A 370 -6.27 -3.71 -4.71
N ILE A 371 -7.33 -4.36 -4.27
CA ILE A 371 -8.40 -4.88 -5.10
C ILE A 371 -9.71 -4.23 -4.68
N ASP A 372 -10.44 -3.73 -5.65
CA ASP A 372 -11.79 -3.21 -5.44
C ASP A 372 -12.64 -3.57 -6.63
N ASN A 373 -13.93 -3.74 -6.40
CA ASN A 373 -14.85 -4.24 -7.38
C ASN A 373 -14.71 -5.74 -7.70
N HIS A 374 -15.82 -6.42 -7.65
CA HIS A 374 -15.91 -7.87 -7.80
C HIS A 374 -16.95 -8.19 -8.89
N ILE A 375 -16.63 -9.18 -9.71
CA ILE A 375 -17.50 -9.68 -10.78
C ILE A 375 -17.85 -11.12 -10.45
N SER A 376 -19.12 -11.44 -10.29
CA SER A 376 -19.63 -12.79 -10.22
C SER A 376 -21.10 -12.85 -10.64
N VAL A 377 -21.53 -14.00 -11.15
CA VAL A 377 -22.94 -14.23 -11.50
C VAL A 377 -23.78 -14.41 -10.24
N ASP A 378 -23.26 -15.13 -9.26
CA ASP A 378 -24.03 -15.54 -8.07
C ASP A 378 -23.94 -14.54 -6.92
N GLY A 379 -23.02 -13.57 -6.97
CA GLY A 379 -22.77 -12.64 -5.87
C GLY A 379 -22.13 -13.32 -4.65
N TYR A 380 -22.43 -12.80 -3.46
CA TYR A 380 -21.94 -13.34 -2.19
C TYR A 380 -22.95 -13.15 -1.08
N MET A 381 -23.25 -14.20 -0.33
CA MET A 381 -24.19 -14.19 0.81
C MET A 381 -25.53 -13.53 0.50
N GLY A 382 -26.06 -13.75 -0.73
CA GLY A 382 -27.35 -13.19 -1.18
C GLY A 382 -27.29 -11.75 -1.72
N ASN A 383 -26.12 -11.11 -1.69
CA ASN A 383 -25.88 -9.78 -2.24
C ASN A 383 -25.17 -9.87 -3.60
N GLN A 384 -25.41 -8.88 -4.46
CA GLN A 384 -24.79 -8.81 -5.78
C GLN A 384 -23.41 -8.15 -5.70
N ASP A 385 -22.44 -8.73 -6.41
CA ASP A 385 -21.18 -8.07 -6.68
C ASP A 385 -21.37 -6.98 -7.76
N PHE A 386 -20.61 -5.90 -7.63
CA PHE A 386 -20.58 -4.86 -8.65
C PHE A 386 -19.69 -5.33 -9.81
N GLY A 387 -20.27 -5.54 -10.99
CA GLY A 387 -19.54 -5.97 -12.17
C GLY A 387 -18.86 -4.82 -12.92
N MET A 388 -17.95 -5.18 -13.85
CA MET A 388 -17.32 -4.20 -14.76
C MET A 388 -18.29 -3.31 -15.53
N PRO A 389 -19.52 -3.74 -15.89
CA PRO A 389 -20.48 -2.85 -16.54
C PRO A 389 -20.96 -1.67 -15.69
N ASP A 390 -20.97 -1.82 -14.37
CA ASP A 390 -21.41 -0.77 -13.46
C ASP A 390 -20.25 -0.17 -12.63
N LEU A 391 -19.27 0.39 -13.33
CA LEU A 391 -18.26 1.24 -12.72
C LEU A 391 -18.76 2.68 -12.51
N SER A 392 -20.08 2.92 -12.61
CA SER A 392 -20.67 4.25 -12.47
C SER A 392 -20.40 4.87 -11.09
N ARG A 393 -20.16 4.03 -10.08
CA ARG A 393 -19.78 4.47 -8.73
C ARG A 393 -18.27 4.66 -8.56
N GLY A 394 -17.48 4.40 -9.60
CA GLY A 394 -16.03 4.31 -9.55
C GLY A 394 -15.56 3.02 -8.88
N TYR A 395 -14.26 2.83 -8.85
CA TYR A 395 -13.60 1.88 -7.96
C TYR A 395 -12.27 2.48 -7.49
N TRP A 396 -11.89 2.13 -6.27
CA TRP A 396 -10.78 2.79 -5.57
C TRP A 396 -9.49 1.98 -5.57
N GLY A 397 -9.59 0.68 -5.81
CA GLY A 397 -8.44 -0.22 -5.86
C GLY A 397 -7.63 -0.14 -7.15
N LEU A 398 -6.56 -0.90 -7.20
CA LEU A 398 -5.65 -0.99 -8.35
C LEU A 398 -6.14 -1.98 -9.39
N THR A 399 -6.98 -2.93 -8.98
CA THR A 399 -7.40 -4.09 -9.78
C THR A 399 -8.84 -4.47 -9.49
N VAL A 400 -9.41 -5.28 -10.35
CA VAL A 400 -10.78 -5.84 -10.27
C VAL A 400 -10.70 -7.36 -10.32
N VAL A 401 -11.55 -8.06 -9.56
CA VAL A 401 -11.59 -9.53 -9.55
C VAL A 401 -12.80 -10.05 -10.33
N ASP A 402 -12.57 -10.97 -11.24
CA ASP A 402 -13.57 -11.82 -11.87
C ASP A 402 -13.57 -13.19 -11.16
N HIS A 403 -14.56 -13.40 -10.29
CA HIS A 403 -14.68 -14.62 -9.49
C HIS A 403 -15.05 -15.83 -10.34
N ASP A 404 -15.85 -15.64 -11.39
CA ASP A 404 -16.30 -16.74 -12.25
C ASP A 404 -15.14 -17.31 -13.06
N LYS A 405 -14.19 -16.44 -13.46
CA LYS A 405 -12.97 -16.84 -14.17
C LYS A 405 -11.78 -17.09 -13.27
N GLN A 406 -11.88 -16.76 -11.98
CA GLN A 406 -10.75 -16.80 -11.05
C GLN A 406 -9.57 -15.94 -11.55
N GLU A 407 -9.85 -14.73 -12.03
CA GLU A 407 -8.88 -13.80 -12.61
C GLU A 407 -8.86 -12.45 -11.91
N ILE A 408 -7.69 -11.80 -11.90
CA ILE A 408 -7.51 -10.43 -11.43
C ILE A 408 -7.14 -9.55 -12.61
N LEU A 409 -7.97 -8.53 -12.87
CA LEU A 409 -7.84 -7.63 -14.00
C LEU A 409 -7.04 -6.39 -13.58
N LEU A 410 -5.90 -6.16 -14.22
CA LEU A 410 -5.02 -5.04 -13.93
C LEU A 410 -5.49 -3.77 -14.63
N THR A 411 -5.34 -2.62 -13.96
CA THR A 411 -5.70 -1.30 -14.49
C THR A 411 -4.47 -0.41 -14.60
N LYS A 412 -4.61 0.79 -15.16
CA LYS A 412 -3.51 1.76 -15.20
C LYS A 412 -3.08 2.24 -13.81
N LYS A 413 -3.95 2.20 -12.80
CA LYS A 413 -3.56 2.49 -11.40
C LYS A 413 -2.55 1.48 -10.85
N TYR A 414 -2.68 0.20 -11.22
CA TYR A 414 -1.69 -0.83 -10.85
C TYR A 414 -0.30 -0.48 -11.38
N TYR A 415 -0.22 -0.12 -12.65
CA TYR A 415 1.04 0.25 -13.28
C TYR A 415 1.58 1.60 -12.79
N ALA A 416 0.69 2.54 -12.47
CA ALA A 416 1.06 3.82 -11.87
C ALA A 416 1.66 3.64 -10.46
N PHE A 417 1.01 2.85 -9.61
CA PHE A 417 1.52 2.51 -8.29
C PHE A 417 2.91 1.85 -8.38
N GLY A 418 3.07 0.91 -9.31
CA GLY A 418 4.31 0.18 -9.51
C GLY A 418 5.47 1.06 -10.03
N GLN A 419 5.21 2.22 -10.62
CA GLN A 419 6.27 3.18 -10.97
C GLN A 419 7.01 3.71 -9.74
N LEU A 420 6.35 3.72 -8.59
CA LEU A 420 6.95 4.11 -7.32
C LEU A 420 7.42 2.87 -6.54
N SER A 421 6.50 1.94 -6.25
CA SER A 421 6.72 0.88 -5.28
C SER A 421 7.74 -0.17 -5.71
N ARG A 422 7.87 -0.44 -7.00
CA ARG A 422 8.85 -1.41 -7.53
C ARG A 422 10.29 -0.92 -7.40
N TYR A 423 10.51 0.39 -7.38
CA TYR A 423 11.84 1.00 -7.46
C TYR A 423 12.26 1.70 -6.17
N ILE A 424 11.31 2.25 -5.41
CA ILE A 424 11.55 2.79 -4.07
C ILE A 424 11.17 1.71 -3.06
N ARG A 425 12.17 1.07 -2.49
CA ARG A 425 12.00 -0.13 -1.67
C ARG A 425 12.19 0.16 -0.17
N PRO A 426 11.77 -0.75 0.73
CA PRO A 426 12.11 -0.64 2.15
C PRO A 426 13.61 -0.38 2.36
N GLY A 427 13.92 0.51 3.29
CA GLY A 427 15.29 0.94 3.59
C GLY A 427 15.81 2.10 2.75
N TYR A 428 15.12 2.52 1.68
CA TYR A 428 15.46 3.74 0.93
C TYR A 428 15.22 4.98 1.77
N GLN A 429 15.99 6.01 1.52
CA GLN A 429 15.78 7.33 2.10
C GLN A 429 15.00 8.19 1.12
N ILE A 430 13.81 8.64 1.52
CA ILE A 430 13.04 9.63 0.77
C ILE A 430 13.75 10.98 0.89
N LEU A 431 13.98 11.65 -0.23
CA LEU A 431 14.68 12.93 -0.30
C LEU A 431 13.71 14.07 -0.62
N THR A 432 14.00 15.24 -0.07
CA THR A 432 13.23 16.46 -0.38
C THR A 432 13.52 16.95 -1.79
N THR A 433 12.48 17.36 -2.51
CA THR A 433 12.56 17.95 -3.84
C THR A 433 11.96 19.36 -3.86
N THR A 434 12.29 20.15 -4.87
CA THR A 434 11.76 21.51 -5.02
C THR A 434 10.37 21.56 -5.66
N ASP A 435 9.89 20.45 -6.20
CA ASP A 435 8.64 20.37 -6.95
C ASP A 435 7.80 19.19 -6.50
N GLN A 436 6.48 19.38 -6.43
CA GLN A 436 5.54 18.35 -6.01
C GLN A 436 5.21 17.30 -7.09
N GLY A 437 5.65 17.53 -8.33
CA GLY A 437 5.45 16.59 -9.45
C GLY A 437 6.50 15.48 -9.53
N ILE A 438 7.49 15.46 -8.63
CA ILE A 438 8.55 14.47 -8.59
C ILE A 438 8.74 13.89 -7.19
N LEU A 439 9.17 12.62 -7.13
CA LEU A 439 9.64 11.96 -5.92
C LEU A 439 11.06 11.48 -6.14
N ALA A 440 11.94 11.71 -5.17
CA ALA A 440 13.30 11.19 -5.19
C ALA A 440 13.57 10.34 -3.96
N ALA A 441 14.25 9.21 -4.15
CA ALA A 441 14.66 8.32 -3.07
C ALA A 441 16.05 7.73 -3.33
N TYR A 442 16.84 7.59 -2.29
CA TYR A 442 18.20 7.08 -2.36
C TYR A 442 18.37 5.78 -1.60
N SER A 443 19.05 4.83 -2.21
CA SER A 443 19.49 3.59 -1.57
C SER A 443 20.99 3.64 -1.32
N GLN A 444 21.37 3.58 -0.05
CA GLN A 444 22.76 3.44 0.35
C GLN A 444 23.33 2.06 0.00
N GLU A 445 22.51 1.03 0.08
CA GLU A 445 22.89 -0.35 -0.20
C GLU A 445 23.28 -0.56 -1.67
N TYR A 446 22.45 0.01 -2.57
CA TYR A 446 22.65 -0.15 -4.02
C TYR A 446 23.38 1.02 -4.66
N HIS A 447 23.77 2.05 -3.89
CA HIS A 447 24.30 3.30 -4.43
C HIS A 447 23.45 3.83 -5.59
N ARG A 448 22.14 3.88 -5.37
CA ARG A 448 21.14 4.17 -6.40
C ARG A 448 20.26 5.34 -6.00
N LEU A 449 20.09 6.28 -6.90
CA LEU A 449 19.07 7.32 -6.84
C LEU A 449 17.90 6.91 -7.76
N VAL A 450 16.70 6.94 -7.22
CA VAL A 450 15.45 6.77 -7.96
C VAL A 450 14.75 8.11 -8.04
N ILE A 451 14.34 8.51 -9.25
CA ILE A 451 13.54 9.71 -9.49
C ILE A 451 12.29 9.29 -10.22
N VAL A 452 11.12 9.61 -9.69
CA VAL A 452 9.82 9.40 -10.34
C VAL A 452 9.24 10.74 -10.69
N ALA A 453 8.90 10.95 -11.97
CA ALA A 453 8.32 12.19 -12.49
C ALA A 453 7.00 11.93 -13.19
N VAL A 454 6.02 12.82 -12.96
CA VAL A 454 4.68 12.75 -13.56
C VAL A 454 4.51 13.92 -14.51
N ASN A 455 4.16 13.63 -15.76
CA ASN A 455 3.73 14.63 -16.74
C ASN A 455 2.22 14.49 -16.97
N VAL A 456 1.45 15.49 -16.55
CA VAL A 456 0.00 15.57 -16.75
C VAL A 456 -0.41 16.41 -17.96
N GLU A 457 0.58 16.99 -18.67
CA GLU A 457 0.35 17.86 -19.82
C GLU A 457 0.06 17.04 -21.11
N GLU A 458 -0.58 17.69 -22.07
CA GLU A 458 -0.87 17.13 -23.39
C GLU A 458 0.38 17.08 -24.31
N THR A 459 1.47 17.69 -23.88
CA THR A 459 2.70 17.84 -24.64
C THR A 459 3.90 17.26 -23.90
N ASP A 460 4.96 17.01 -24.62
CA ASP A 460 6.26 16.67 -24.05
C ASP A 460 6.75 17.79 -23.14
N VAL A 461 7.31 17.41 -22.00
CA VAL A 461 7.98 18.34 -21.06
C VAL A 461 9.47 18.04 -21.06
N GLU A 462 10.26 19.03 -21.48
CA GLU A 462 11.72 18.97 -21.37
C GLU A 462 12.13 19.19 -19.91
N ALA A 463 12.66 18.16 -19.26
CA ALA A 463 13.00 18.14 -17.84
C ALA A 463 14.51 18.07 -17.61
N GLY A 464 14.99 18.77 -16.58
CA GLY A 464 16.34 18.68 -16.08
C GLY A 464 16.35 18.40 -14.57
N PHE A 465 16.97 17.31 -14.14
CA PHE A 465 17.08 16.94 -12.73
C PHE A 465 18.50 17.19 -12.27
N SER A 466 18.66 18.14 -11.32
CA SER A 466 19.96 18.47 -10.74
C SER A 466 20.40 17.39 -9.76
N LEU A 467 21.56 16.82 -9.99
CA LEU A 467 22.25 15.91 -9.10
C LEU A 467 23.39 16.59 -8.33
N ALA A 468 23.38 17.92 -8.32
CA ALA A 468 24.35 18.72 -7.58
C ALA A 468 24.29 18.41 -6.10
N GLY A 469 25.09 17.95 -5.37
CA GLY A 469 25.00 17.51 -3.97
C GLY A 469 25.15 16.00 -3.82
N PHE A 470 25.23 15.28 -4.95
CA PHE A 470 25.63 13.87 -4.96
C PHE A 470 27.05 13.74 -5.47
N ARG A 471 27.73 12.65 -5.09
CA ARG A 471 29.00 12.24 -5.69
C ARG A 471 28.69 11.23 -6.79
N PHE A 472 29.06 11.58 -8.01
CA PHE A 472 28.75 10.78 -9.19
C PHE A 472 29.87 10.93 -10.23
N ASP A 473 30.46 9.80 -10.63
CA ASP A 473 31.59 9.77 -11.57
C ASP A 473 31.17 9.70 -13.06
N GLY A 474 29.88 9.93 -13.33
CA GLY A 474 29.26 9.79 -14.63
C GLY A 474 28.62 8.43 -14.85
N GLY A 475 27.76 8.33 -15.85
CA GLY A 475 27.02 7.10 -16.17
C GLY A 475 25.76 7.35 -16.96
N THR A 476 24.83 6.41 -16.88
CA THR A 476 23.54 6.47 -17.54
C THR A 476 22.41 6.25 -16.54
N ALA A 477 21.25 6.82 -16.86
CA ALA A 477 19.99 6.51 -16.17
C ALA A 477 19.22 5.45 -16.96
N GLN A 478 18.74 4.43 -16.30
CA GLN A 478 17.71 3.54 -16.83
C GLN A 478 16.36 4.26 -16.77
N ILE A 479 15.50 4.02 -17.74
CA ILE A 479 14.20 4.69 -17.86
C ILE A 479 13.09 3.68 -17.94
N ILE A 480 12.10 3.81 -17.08
CA ILE A 480 10.89 3.01 -17.09
C ILE A 480 9.69 3.93 -17.19
N ARG A 481 8.78 3.67 -18.14
CA ARG A 481 7.63 4.54 -18.36
C ARG A 481 6.30 3.79 -18.36
N THR A 482 5.30 4.44 -17.78
CA THR A 482 3.88 4.07 -17.92
C THR A 482 3.12 5.23 -18.53
N SER A 483 2.33 4.93 -19.57
CA SER A 483 1.47 5.87 -20.27
C SER A 483 0.17 5.19 -20.70
N GLY A 484 -0.70 5.87 -21.42
CA GLY A 484 -1.92 5.24 -21.97
C GLY A 484 -1.62 3.97 -22.79
N LYS A 485 -0.44 3.87 -23.40
CA LYS A 485 -0.05 2.76 -24.27
C LYS A 485 1.05 1.86 -23.70
N GLU A 486 1.70 2.26 -22.61
CA GLU A 486 2.86 1.60 -22.03
C GLU A 486 2.57 1.16 -20.61
N ASN A 487 3.12 0.02 -20.21
CA ASN A 487 3.03 -0.55 -18.87
C ASN A 487 4.45 -0.95 -18.43
N TRP A 488 5.12 -0.10 -17.61
CA TRP A 488 6.52 -0.29 -17.19
C TRP A 488 7.47 -0.55 -18.37
N ALA A 489 7.26 0.14 -19.49
CA ALA A 489 8.11 0.00 -20.65
C ALA A 489 9.54 0.47 -20.33
N GLN A 490 10.51 -0.40 -20.58
CA GLN A 490 11.92 -0.05 -20.50
C GLN A 490 12.32 0.72 -21.76
N LEU A 491 12.86 1.91 -21.58
CA LEU A 491 13.31 2.77 -22.66
C LEU A 491 14.83 2.75 -22.75
N PRO A 492 15.42 3.21 -23.89
CA PRO A 492 16.87 3.39 -24.00
C PRO A 492 17.41 4.24 -22.84
N GLN A 493 18.56 3.84 -22.32
CA GLN A 493 19.26 4.60 -21.28
C GLN A 493 19.72 5.94 -21.82
N ILE A 494 19.75 6.96 -20.96
CA ILE A 494 20.26 8.29 -21.31
C ILE A 494 21.48 8.62 -20.44
N PRO A 495 22.44 9.41 -20.98
CA PRO A 495 23.61 9.81 -20.21
C PRO A 495 23.24 10.84 -19.13
N VAL A 496 23.93 10.74 -17.99
CA VAL A 496 23.98 11.81 -16.99
C VAL A 496 25.25 12.62 -17.24
N GLN A 497 25.12 13.92 -17.47
CA GLN A 497 26.25 14.79 -17.83
C GLN A 497 26.28 16.03 -16.94
N SER A 498 27.46 16.38 -16.46
CA SER A 498 27.67 17.58 -15.66
C SER A 498 26.68 17.71 -14.49
N ASP A 499 26.52 16.65 -13.73
CA ASP A 499 25.59 16.54 -12.58
C ASP A 499 24.12 16.86 -12.94
N MET A 500 23.74 16.59 -14.18
CA MET A 500 22.42 16.86 -14.70
C MET A 500 21.89 15.65 -15.48
N LEU A 501 20.72 15.17 -15.10
CA LEU A 501 19.92 14.23 -15.87
C LEU A 501 18.91 15.03 -16.70
N ARG A 502 19.02 14.94 -18.03
CA ARG A 502 18.12 15.63 -18.98
C ARG A 502 17.26 14.61 -19.68
N ALA A 503 15.94 14.80 -19.64
CA ALA A 503 14.99 13.88 -20.24
C ALA A 503 13.77 14.60 -20.80
N THR A 504 13.13 13.99 -21.78
CA THR A 504 11.80 14.39 -22.25
C THR A 504 10.76 13.51 -21.57
N LEU A 505 9.84 14.10 -20.82
CA LEU A 505 8.70 13.45 -20.22
C LEU A 505 7.55 13.45 -21.20
N ALA A 506 7.15 12.27 -21.69
CA ALA A 506 6.06 12.15 -22.67
C ALA A 506 4.72 12.63 -22.09
N PRO A 507 3.75 13.04 -22.93
CA PRO A 507 2.43 13.46 -22.50
C PRO A 507 1.73 12.38 -21.67
N TYR A 508 1.01 12.80 -20.62
CA TYR A 508 0.20 11.91 -19.78
C TYR A 508 0.95 10.63 -19.37
N SER A 509 2.14 10.80 -18.78
CA SER A 509 3.00 9.66 -18.41
C SER A 509 3.61 9.78 -17.01
N ILE A 510 4.01 8.63 -16.49
CA ILE A 510 4.82 8.50 -15.27
C ILE A 510 6.13 7.86 -15.70
N THR A 511 7.25 8.52 -15.38
CA THR A 511 8.58 8.06 -15.78
C THR A 511 9.45 7.90 -14.54
N THR A 512 10.04 6.71 -14.37
CA THR A 512 11.01 6.41 -13.32
C THR A 512 12.40 6.34 -13.92
N PHE A 513 13.33 7.06 -13.31
CA PHE A 513 14.75 7.04 -13.64
C PHE A 513 15.53 6.37 -12.52
N LEU A 514 16.42 5.44 -12.89
CA LEU A 514 17.34 4.77 -11.97
C LEU A 514 18.76 5.19 -12.33
N VAL A 515 19.42 5.89 -11.40
CA VAL A 515 20.82 6.32 -11.54
C VAL A 515 21.66 5.53 -10.56
N ASP A 516 22.51 4.63 -11.10
CA ASP A 516 23.40 3.79 -10.30
C ASP A 516 24.78 4.44 -10.11
N ASN A 517 25.57 3.92 -9.18
CA ASN A 517 26.92 4.40 -8.83
C ASN A 517 26.94 5.86 -8.36
N ILE A 518 25.91 6.27 -7.67
CA ILE A 518 25.76 7.61 -7.09
C ILE A 518 25.76 7.50 -5.56
N THR A 519 26.39 8.44 -4.87
CA THR A 519 26.46 8.44 -3.40
C THR A 519 26.09 9.81 -2.84
N LEU A 520 25.57 9.82 -1.62
CA LEU A 520 25.41 11.04 -0.83
C LEU A 520 26.79 11.65 -0.51
N PRO A 521 26.88 12.93 -0.24
CA PRO A 521 28.13 13.67 0.00
C PRO A 521 28.92 13.16 1.20
#